data_5925cc081011cd72c2df282879362d6f
#
_entry.id   5925cc081011cd72c2df282879362d6f
#
_cell.length_a   1.000
_cell.length_b   1.000
_cell.length_c   1.000
_cell.angle_alpha   90.00
_cell.angle_beta   90.00
_cell.angle_gamma   90.00
#
_symmetry.space_group_name_H-M   'P 1'
#
loop_
_entity.id
_entity.type
_entity.pdbx_description
1 polymer ?
#
loop_
_entity_poly.entity_id
_entity_poly.type
_entity_poly.pdbx_seq_one_letter_code
_entity_poly.pdbx_strand_id
1 'polypeptide(L)'
;MADCETITMIVYDKLWETMKRKNISQNKLYKKYGVSRSQVYRLKHNQVVYTSTLDMLCRILECENISEIVTYIPDDQIDTQN
;
A
#
# COMPACT_ATOMS: atom_id res chain seq x y z
N MET A 1 13.08 1.74 19.92
CA MET A 1 12.96 1.44 19.61
C MET A 1 12.42 1.10 19.02
N ALA A 2 12.52 1.01 18.80
CA ALA A 2 12.25 0.65 18.12
C ALA A 2 11.31 0.16 17.92
N ASP A 3 11.10 -0.24 18.36
CA ASP A 3 10.04 -0.68 18.27
C ASP A 3 9.08 0.04 17.65
N CYS A 4 9.29 0.99 17.57
CA CYS A 4 8.36 1.71 16.83
C CYS A 4 8.23 1.21 15.48
N GLU A 5 9.18 0.48 15.04
CA GLU A 5 9.01 -0.03 13.71
C GLU A 5 7.91 -1.03 13.67
N THR A 6 7.44 -1.47 14.79
CA THR A 6 6.33 -2.38 14.76
C THR A 6 5.02 -1.68 14.63
N ILE A 7 5.00 -0.37 14.66
CA ILE A 7 3.78 0.36 14.51
C ILE A 7 3.82 1.08 13.19
N THR A 8 3.00 0.62 12.28
CA THR A 8 2.96 1.22 10.96
C THR A 8 1.83 2.21 10.90
N MET A 9 2.18 3.44 10.62
CA MET A 9 1.18 4.47 10.50
C MET A 9 0.59 4.54 9.13
N ILE A 10 1.20 3.86 8.18
CA ILE A 10 0.70 3.86 6.81
C ILE A 10 0.26 2.45 6.46
N VAL A 11 -0.97 2.30 6.02
CA VAL A 11 -1.50 1.01 5.60
C VAL A 11 -2.00 1.13 4.18
N TYR A 12 -2.13 -0.02 3.52
CA TYR A 12 -2.44 -0.04 2.09
C TYR A 12 -3.77 -0.73 1.82
N ASP A 13 -4.68 -0.67 2.76
CA ASP A 13 -5.96 -1.35 2.58
C ASP A 13 -6.75 -0.79 1.40
N LYS A 14 -6.65 0.49 1.15
CA LYS A 14 -7.38 1.09 0.04
C LYS A 14 -6.84 0.63 -1.31
N LEU A 15 -5.60 0.20 -1.36
CA LEU A 15 -5.02 -0.31 -2.60
C LEU A 15 -5.83 -1.51 -3.10
N TRP A 16 -6.14 -2.43 -2.20
CA TRP A 16 -6.85 -3.65 -2.59
C TRP A 16 -8.25 -3.34 -3.05
N GLU A 17 -8.91 -2.40 -2.38
CA GLU A 17 -10.24 -1.99 -2.81
C GLU A 17 -10.22 -1.33 -4.18
N THR A 18 -9.23 -0.47 -4.39
CA THR A 18 -9.11 0.21 -5.67
C THR A 18 -8.82 -0.78 -6.80
N MET A 19 -7.94 -1.76 -6.53
CA MET A 19 -7.65 -2.78 -7.51
C MET A 19 -8.90 -3.57 -7.87
N LYS A 20 -9.69 -3.90 -6.85
CA LYS A 20 -10.91 -4.64 -7.09
C LYS A 20 -11.88 -3.82 -7.93
N ARG A 21 -12.01 -2.55 -7.59
CA ARG A 21 -12.90 -1.66 -8.31
C ARG A 21 -12.46 -1.49 -9.76
N LYS A 22 -11.14 -1.49 -9.99
CA LYS A 22 -10.60 -1.34 -11.34
C LYS A 22 -10.41 -2.68 -12.04
N ASN A 23 -10.76 -3.77 -11.37
CA ASN A 23 -10.67 -5.10 -11.95
C ASN A 23 -9.23 -5.49 -12.31
N ILE A 24 -8.30 -5.16 -11.45
CA ILE A 24 -6.90 -5.49 -11.65
C ILE A 24 -6.47 -6.44 -10.54
N SER A 25 -6.04 -7.63 -10.93
CA SER A 25 -5.63 -8.64 -9.96
C SER A 25 -4.14 -8.53 -9.65
N GLN A 26 -3.70 -9.21 -8.59
CA GLN A 26 -2.28 -9.25 -8.27
C GLN A 26 -1.48 -9.90 -9.38
N ASN A 27 -2.03 -10.94 -9.99
CA ASN A 27 -1.37 -11.57 -11.12
C ASN A 27 -1.11 -10.59 -12.24
N LYS A 28 -2.08 -9.73 -12.49
CA LYS A 28 -1.94 -8.73 -13.53
C LYS A 28 -0.82 -7.76 -13.21
N LEU A 29 -0.66 -7.43 -11.92
CA LEU A 29 0.44 -6.57 -11.52
C LEU A 29 1.78 -7.20 -11.86
N TYR A 30 1.92 -8.50 -11.64
CA TYR A 30 3.18 -9.18 -11.93
C TYR A 30 3.41 -9.33 -13.42
N LYS A 31 2.40 -9.82 -14.13
CA LYS A 31 2.59 -10.25 -15.50
C LYS A 31 2.47 -9.12 -16.50
N LYS A 32 1.54 -8.23 -16.28
CA LYS A 32 1.32 -7.17 -17.26
C LYS A 32 2.15 -5.94 -16.95
N TYR A 33 2.27 -5.61 -15.67
CA TYR A 33 2.91 -4.37 -15.30
C TYR A 33 4.29 -4.55 -14.68
N GLY A 34 4.69 -5.79 -14.42
CA GLY A 34 6.04 -6.04 -13.95
C GLY A 34 6.32 -5.60 -12.52
N VAL A 35 5.30 -5.52 -11.69
CA VAL A 35 5.50 -5.14 -10.31
C VAL A 35 6.16 -6.29 -9.56
N SER A 36 7.12 -5.98 -8.73
CA SER A 36 7.87 -6.97 -7.99
C SER A 36 6.99 -7.71 -7.00
N ARG A 37 7.15 -9.03 -6.93
CA ARG A 37 6.37 -9.81 -5.97
C ARG A 37 6.74 -9.46 -4.55
N SER A 38 7.99 -9.11 -4.29
CA SER A 38 8.40 -8.75 -2.95
C SER A 38 7.75 -7.45 -2.52
N GLN A 39 7.56 -6.51 -3.44
CA GLN A 39 6.89 -5.27 -3.12
C GLN A 39 5.41 -5.52 -2.82
N VAL A 40 4.77 -6.40 -3.59
CA VAL A 40 3.37 -6.73 -3.32
C VAL A 40 3.23 -7.41 -1.97
N TYR A 41 4.18 -8.28 -1.63
CA TYR A 41 4.17 -8.93 -0.33
C TYR A 41 4.23 -7.88 0.79
N ARG A 42 5.09 -6.90 0.63
CA ARG A 42 5.22 -5.84 1.63
C ARG A 42 3.95 -5.01 1.71
N LEU A 43 3.32 -4.76 0.58
CA LEU A 43 2.05 -4.03 0.58
C LEU A 43 0.98 -4.80 1.34
N LYS A 44 0.95 -6.11 1.20
CA LYS A 44 -0.03 -6.91 1.91
C LYS A 44 0.16 -6.88 3.42
N HIS A 45 1.40 -6.68 3.85
CA HIS A 45 1.72 -6.69 5.27
C HIS A 45 1.99 -5.30 5.81
N ASN A 46 1.64 -4.28 5.07
CA ASN A 46 1.81 -2.89 5.48
C ASN A 46 3.24 -2.58 5.86
N GLN A 47 4.16 -3.09 5.06
CA GLN A 47 5.58 -2.86 5.31
C GLN A 47 6.11 -1.81 4.36
N VAL A 48 7.38 -1.44 4.56
CA VAL A 48 8.00 -0.40 3.75
C VAL A 48 8.09 -0.84 2.30
N VAL A 49 7.70 0.05 1.40
CA VAL A 49 7.87 -0.18 -0.03
C VAL A 49 8.51 1.06 -0.62
N TYR A 50 9.05 0.91 -1.83
CA TYR A 50 9.65 2.05 -2.51
C TYR A 50 8.57 3.02 -2.96
N THR A 51 8.89 4.30 -2.91
CA THR A 51 7.94 5.29 -3.43
C THR A 51 7.76 5.11 -4.92
N SER A 52 8.77 4.59 -5.61
CA SER A 52 8.61 4.31 -7.04
C SER A 52 7.55 3.24 -7.27
N THR A 53 7.41 2.30 -6.33
CA THR A 53 6.37 1.30 -6.43
C THR A 53 5.00 1.95 -6.28
N LEU A 54 4.87 2.88 -5.34
CA LEU A 54 3.62 3.58 -5.14
C LEU A 54 3.28 4.42 -6.36
N ASP A 55 4.28 5.08 -6.94
CA ASP A 55 4.08 5.85 -8.15
C ASP A 55 3.57 4.97 -9.28
N MET A 56 4.19 3.81 -9.44
CA MET A 56 3.77 2.87 -10.48
C MET A 56 2.34 2.41 -10.27
N LEU A 57 1.97 2.12 -9.03
CA LEU A 57 0.62 1.68 -8.74
C LEU A 57 -0.40 2.77 -9.04
N CYS A 58 -0.07 4.00 -8.73
CA CYS A 58 -0.97 5.10 -9.03
C CYS A 58 -1.18 5.22 -10.53
N ARG A 59 -0.13 5.01 -11.32
CA ARG A 59 -0.26 5.07 -12.77
C ARG A 59 -1.08 3.92 -13.29
N ILE A 60 -0.84 2.72 -12.77
CA ILE A 60 -1.57 1.54 -13.22
C ILE A 60 -3.06 1.68 -12.92
N LEU A 61 -3.37 2.19 -11.74
CA LEU A 61 -4.75 2.30 -11.30
C LEU A 61 -5.37 3.64 -11.67
N GLU A 62 -4.57 4.51 -12.30
CA GLU A 62 -5.06 5.81 -12.74
C GLU A 62 -5.61 6.63 -11.58
N CYS A 63 -4.89 6.59 -10.48
CA CYS A 63 -5.27 7.36 -9.30
C CYS A 63 -4.82 8.80 -9.43
N GLU A 64 -5.63 9.71 -8.96
CA GLU A 64 -5.25 11.13 -8.96
C GLU A 64 -4.48 11.49 -7.72
N ASN A 65 -4.65 10.74 -6.67
CA ASN A 65 -3.98 10.99 -5.41
C ASN A 65 -3.51 9.69 -4.81
N ILE A 66 -2.38 9.76 -4.12
CA ILE A 66 -1.86 8.57 -3.46
C ILE A 66 -2.78 8.11 -2.34
N SER A 67 -3.63 9.01 -1.84
CA SER A 67 -4.57 8.63 -0.80
C SER A 67 -5.60 7.61 -1.28
N GLU A 68 -5.66 7.36 -2.57
CA GLU A 68 -6.55 6.33 -3.08
C GLU A 68 -6.00 4.92 -2.86
N ILE A 69 -4.72 4.81 -2.50
CA ILE A 69 -4.13 3.51 -2.26
C ILE A 69 -3.48 3.37 -0.89
N VAL A 70 -3.24 4.49 -0.20
CA VAL A 70 -2.64 4.41 1.13
C VAL A 70 -3.51 5.18 2.12
N THR A 71 -3.38 4.80 3.37
CA THR A 71 -4.07 5.47 4.46
C THR A 71 -3.06 5.77 5.55
N TYR A 72 -3.05 6.99 6.04
CA TYR A 72 -2.20 7.37 7.15
C TYR A 72 -3.02 7.34 8.43
N ILE A 73 -2.50 6.66 9.43
CA ILE A 73 -3.18 6.56 10.71
C ILE A 73 -2.37 7.35 11.73
N PRO A 74 -2.89 8.47 12.21
CA PRO A 74 -2.15 9.25 13.18
C PRO A 74 -2.02 8.54 14.51
N ASP A 75 -1.00 8.90 15.24
CA ASP A 75 -0.73 8.30 16.54
C ASP A 75 -1.93 8.34 17.46
N ASP A 76 -2.64 9.43 17.47
CA ASP A 76 -3.72 9.58 18.42
C ASP A 76 -4.90 8.72 18.08
N GLN A 77 -4.89 8.03 16.93
CA GLN A 77 -5.95 7.09 16.61
C GLN A 77 -5.52 5.66 16.86
N ILE A 78 -4.28 5.45 17.18
CA ILE A 78 -3.81 4.14 17.54
C ILE A 78 -3.87 4.07 19.04
N ASP A 79 -4.79 3.36 19.54
CA ASP A 79 -5.02 3.44 20.91
C ASP A 79 -4.26 2.47 21.66
N THR A 80 -3.07 2.41 21.50
CA THR A 80 -2.35 1.45 22.19
C THR A 80 -1.78 2.00 23.41
N GLN A 81 -1.59 3.25 23.44
CA GLN A 81 -0.89 3.75 24.46
C GLN A 81 -1.73 4.14 25.51
N ASN A 82 -2.63 4.14 25.38
CA ASN A 82 -3.24 4.55 26.47
C ASN A 82 -3.88 3.99 27.14
#